data_b03175d832f6eeec21102f2ba4f73225
#
_entry.id   b03175d832f6eeec21102f2ba4f73225
#
_cell.length_a   1.000
_cell.length_b   1.000
_cell.length_c   1.000
_cell.angle_alpha   90.00
_cell.angle_beta   90.00
_cell.angle_gamma   90.00
#
_symmetry.space_group_name_H-M   'P 1'
#
loop_
_entity.id
_entity.type
_entity.pdbx_description
1 polymer ?
#
loop_
_entity_poly.entity_id
_entity_poly.type
_entity_poly.pdbx_seq_one_letter_code
_entity_poly.pdbx_strand_id
1 'polypeptide(L)'
;VMKVAMPWALAWWLSKKALPPDLRSLAVAFAMVAVPTGLILQQPDLGTSLLVAISGLAAIYMAGIQWRYIFSMMALALISIWPAWVFVLKDYQKQRVLTLFNPESDRLGAGWNIIQSKTAIGSGGWEGLGWTQGSQAQLDFLPEGHTDFIIAVLAEEFGFRGVLLLLSLIHI
;
A
#
# COMPACT_ATOMS: atom_id res chain seq x y z
N VAL A 1 12.29 2.53 -6.25
CA VAL A 1 12.70 2.14 -7.61
C VAL A 1 11.90 0.92 -8.07
N MET A 2 11.83 -0.18 -7.29
CA MET A 2 11.21 -1.46 -7.69
C MET A 2 9.71 -1.34 -8.02
N LYS A 3 8.96 -0.49 -7.30
CA LYS A 3 7.52 -0.22 -7.52
C LYS A 3 7.21 0.28 -8.95
N VAL A 4 8.17 0.93 -9.61
CA VAL A 4 8.03 1.44 -10.98
C VAL A 4 8.69 0.52 -12.00
N ALA A 5 9.88 0.00 -11.69
CA ALA A 5 10.66 -0.83 -12.61
C ALA A 5 9.94 -2.14 -12.97
N MET A 6 9.23 -2.74 -12.01
CA MET A 6 8.60 -4.03 -12.19
C MET A 6 7.41 -3.98 -13.18
N PRO A 7 6.42 -3.07 -13.08
CA PRO A 7 5.38 -2.97 -14.10
C PRO A 7 5.93 -2.60 -15.49
N TRP A 8 7.01 -1.82 -15.59
CA TRP A 8 7.67 -1.53 -16.86
C TRP A 8 8.31 -2.77 -17.49
N ALA A 9 9.03 -3.56 -16.71
CA ALA A 9 9.62 -4.81 -17.18
C ALA A 9 8.55 -5.79 -17.67
N LEU A 10 7.42 -5.88 -16.95
CA LEU A 10 6.28 -6.70 -17.35
C LEU A 10 5.62 -6.18 -18.64
N ALA A 11 5.37 -4.87 -18.72
CA ALA A 11 4.79 -4.26 -19.92
C ALA A 11 5.68 -4.52 -21.15
N TRP A 12 7.01 -4.34 -21.01
CA TRP A 12 7.97 -4.66 -22.06
C TRP A 12 7.96 -6.14 -22.44
N TRP A 13 7.90 -7.05 -21.46
CA TRP A 13 7.82 -8.49 -21.72
C TRP A 13 6.54 -8.86 -22.46
N LEU A 14 5.40 -8.40 -21.96
CA LEU A 14 4.07 -8.73 -22.49
C LEU A 14 3.80 -8.06 -23.85
N SER A 15 4.37 -6.88 -24.14
CA SER A 15 4.24 -6.22 -25.45
C SER A 15 4.83 -7.01 -26.61
N LYS A 16 5.76 -7.93 -26.33
CA LYS A 16 6.37 -8.83 -27.33
C LYS A 16 5.57 -10.11 -27.56
N LYS A 17 4.47 -10.32 -26.88
CA LYS A 17 3.65 -11.52 -26.94
C LYS A 17 2.31 -11.24 -27.59
N ALA A 18 1.70 -12.29 -28.17
CA ALA A 18 0.33 -12.19 -28.64
C ALA A 18 -0.62 -11.97 -27.45
N LEU A 19 -1.61 -11.11 -27.59
CA LEU A 19 -2.63 -10.86 -26.59
C LEU A 19 -3.95 -11.56 -26.99
N PRO A 20 -4.63 -12.20 -26.08
CA PRO A 20 -4.30 -12.46 -24.67
C PRO A 20 -3.11 -13.43 -24.51
N PRO A 21 -2.29 -13.24 -23.45
CA PRO A 21 -1.09 -14.02 -23.25
C PRO A 21 -1.42 -15.52 -23.03
N ASP A 22 -0.60 -16.38 -23.60
CA ASP A 22 -0.68 -17.83 -23.39
C ASP A 22 -0.24 -18.21 -21.96
N LEU A 23 -0.54 -19.44 -21.54
CA LEU A 23 -0.23 -19.93 -20.20
C LEU A 23 1.27 -19.86 -19.87
N ARG A 24 2.17 -20.07 -20.84
CA ARG A 24 3.61 -19.99 -20.62
C ARG A 24 4.07 -18.56 -20.37
N SER A 25 3.61 -17.62 -21.20
CA SER A 25 3.89 -16.20 -21.02
C SER A 25 3.34 -15.66 -19.70
N LEU A 26 2.15 -16.14 -19.31
CA LEU A 26 1.52 -15.80 -18.06
C LEU A 26 2.32 -16.34 -16.86
N ALA A 27 2.77 -17.60 -16.90
CA ALA A 27 3.59 -18.18 -15.85
C ALA A 27 4.92 -17.42 -15.66
N VAL A 28 5.57 -16.99 -16.75
CA VAL A 28 6.76 -16.14 -16.68
C VAL A 28 6.44 -14.79 -16.08
N ALA A 29 5.35 -14.15 -16.49
CA ALA A 29 4.92 -12.87 -15.93
C ALA A 29 4.65 -12.97 -14.41
N PHE A 30 3.99 -14.04 -13.98
CA PHE A 30 3.80 -14.30 -12.55
C PHE A 30 5.11 -14.55 -11.81
N ALA A 31 6.06 -15.29 -12.39
CA ALA A 31 7.37 -15.48 -11.80
C ALA A 31 8.13 -14.15 -11.67
N MET A 32 8.03 -13.26 -12.67
CA MET A 32 8.63 -11.92 -12.63
C MET A 32 8.06 -11.07 -11.49
N VAL A 33 6.79 -11.24 -11.11
CA VAL A 33 6.18 -10.58 -9.96
C VAL A 33 6.56 -11.28 -8.65
N ALA A 34 6.44 -12.60 -8.61
CA ALA A 34 6.58 -13.39 -7.38
C ALA A 34 8.00 -13.36 -6.82
N VAL A 35 9.03 -13.39 -7.68
CA VAL A 35 10.42 -13.41 -7.23
C VAL A 35 10.80 -12.12 -6.49
N PRO A 36 10.62 -10.90 -7.05
CA PRO A 36 10.91 -9.67 -6.31
C PRO A 36 10.04 -9.52 -5.07
N THR A 37 8.75 -9.82 -5.18
CA THR A 37 7.82 -9.76 -4.04
C THR A 37 8.27 -10.68 -2.91
N GLY A 38 8.65 -11.92 -3.21
CA GLY A 38 9.14 -12.89 -2.23
C GLY A 38 10.46 -12.47 -1.57
N LEU A 39 11.37 -11.86 -2.33
CA LEU A 39 12.62 -11.32 -1.79
C LEU A 39 12.36 -10.13 -0.84
N ILE A 40 11.43 -9.24 -1.19
CA ILE A 40 11.06 -8.10 -0.34
C ILE A 40 10.31 -8.57 0.92
N LEU A 41 9.49 -9.63 0.81
CA LEU A 41 8.84 -10.24 1.97
C LEU A 41 9.81 -10.79 3.01
N GLN A 42 11.02 -11.20 2.60
CA GLN A 42 12.08 -11.64 3.52
C GLN A 42 12.71 -10.43 4.26
N GLN A 43 12.69 -9.25 3.66
CA GLN A 43 12.96 -7.99 4.34
C GLN A 43 11.71 -7.63 5.15
N PRO A 44 11.80 -7.03 6.34
CA PRO A 44 10.63 -6.75 7.18
C PRO A 44 9.71 -5.62 6.62
N ASP A 45 9.53 -5.57 5.29
CA ASP A 45 8.75 -4.56 4.58
C ASP A 45 7.57 -5.17 3.82
N LEU A 46 6.48 -5.42 4.56
CA LEU A 46 5.22 -5.89 3.98
C LEU A 46 4.57 -4.88 3.04
N GLY A 47 4.67 -3.59 3.36
CA GLY A 47 4.04 -2.53 2.58
C GLY A 47 4.59 -2.47 1.15
N THR A 48 5.91 -2.45 1.01
CA THR A 48 6.55 -2.43 -0.31
C THR A 48 6.31 -3.73 -1.08
N SER A 49 6.36 -4.89 -0.42
CA SER A 49 6.10 -6.17 -1.10
C SER A 49 4.68 -6.23 -1.67
N LEU A 50 3.69 -5.77 -0.91
CA LEU A 50 2.29 -5.72 -1.35
C LEU A 50 2.11 -4.75 -2.53
N LEU A 51 2.71 -3.56 -2.47
CA LEU A 51 2.65 -2.60 -3.57
C LEU A 51 3.29 -3.12 -4.85
N VAL A 52 4.44 -3.80 -4.76
CA VAL A 52 5.09 -4.44 -5.91
C VAL A 52 4.22 -5.55 -6.49
N ALA A 53 3.62 -6.38 -5.64
CA ALA A 53 2.69 -7.44 -6.07
C ALA A 53 1.48 -6.85 -6.79
N ILE A 54 0.80 -5.86 -6.19
CA ILE A 54 -0.39 -5.24 -6.77
C ILE A 54 -0.07 -4.56 -8.10
N SER A 55 1.05 -3.80 -8.18
CA SER A 55 1.44 -3.11 -9.42
C SER A 55 1.73 -4.09 -10.56
N GLY A 56 2.36 -5.24 -10.24
CA GLY A 56 2.61 -6.29 -11.21
C GLY A 56 1.34 -7.01 -11.66
N LEU A 57 0.47 -7.34 -10.72
CA LEU A 57 -0.83 -7.95 -11.03
C LEU A 57 -1.70 -7.01 -11.89
N ALA A 58 -1.66 -5.70 -11.61
CA ALA A 58 -2.35 -4.71 -12.44
C ALA A 58 -1.80 -4.69 -13.87
N ALA A 59 -0.47 -4.76 -14.07
CA ALA A 59 0.13 -4.85 -15.40
C ALA A 59 -0.29 -6.13 -16.16
N ILE A 60 -0.35 -7.27 -15.47
CA ILE A 60 -0.83 -8.54 -16.04
C ILE A 60 -2.33 -8.43 -16.40
N TYR A 61 -3.13 -7.80 -15.56
CA TYR A 61 -4.55 -7.54 -15.82
C TYR A 61 -4.74 -6.69 -17.08
N MET A 62 -3.98 -5.60 -17.20
CA MET A 62 -4.04 -4.69 -18.37
C MET A 62 -3.59 -5.37 -19.66
N ALA A 63 -2.81 -6.44 -19.62
CA ALA A 63 -2.45 -7.26 -20.77
C ALA A 63 -3.58 -8.16 -21.30
N GLY A 64 -4.79 -8.08 -20.72
CA GLY A 64 -5.98 -8.79 -21.20
C GLY A 64 -6.04 -10.25 -20.75
N ILE A 65 -5.64 -10.53 -19.52
CA ILE A 65 -5.79 -11.88 -18.94
C ILE A 65 -7.27 -12.31 -18.92
N GLN A 66 -7.55 -13.56 -19.22
CA GLN A 66 -8.90 -14.10 -19.21
C GLN A 66 -9.50 -14.12 -17.79
N TRP A 67 -10.75 -13.73 -17.65
CA TRP A 67 -11.47 -13.63 -16.38
C TRP A 67 -11.40 -14.91 -15.52
N ARG A 68 -11.39 -16.08 -16.16
CA ARG A 68 -11.24 -17.37 -15.46
C ARG A 68 -9.98 -17.46 -14.61
N TYR A 69 -8.86 -16.89 -15.09
CA TYR A 69 -7.60 -16.88 -14.33
C TYR A 69 -7.66 -15.88 -13.19
N ILE A 70 -8.31 -14.73 -13.38
CA ILE A 70 -8.52 -13.75 -12.33
C ILE A 70 -9.33 -14.36 -11.18
N PHE A 71 -10.47 -15.00 -11.50
CA PHE A 71 -11.29 -15.65 -10.48
C PHE A 71 -10.58 -16.82 -9.80
N SER A 72 -9.83 -17.64 -10.54
CA SER A 72 -9.06 -18.73 -9.94
C SER A 72 -7.96 -18.22 -9.00
N MET A 73 -7.28 -17.14 -9.36
CA MET A 73 -6.26 -16.51 -8.51
C MET A 73 -6.88 -15.87 -7.27
N MET A 74 -8.01 -15.18 -7.42
CA MET A 74 -8.72 -14.61 -6.29
C MET A 74 -9.21 -15.69 -5.32
N ALA A 75 -9.75 -16.80 -5.84
CA ALA A 75 -10.13 -17.94 -5.03
C ALA A 75 -8.90 -18.56 -4.31
N LEU A 76 -7.79 -18.73 -5.03
CA LEU A 76 -6.54 -19.24 -4.43
C LEU A 76 -6.02 -18.29 -3.35
N ALA A 77 -6.03 -16.98 -3.60
CA ALA A 77 -5.63 -15.97 -2.61
C ALA A 77 -6.49 -16.04 -1.36
N LEU A 78 -7.82 -16.10 -1.50
CA LEU A 78 -8.74 -16.23 -0.36
C LEU A 78 -8.49 -17.51 0.44
N ILE A 79 -8.32 -18.64 -0.23
CA ILE A 79 -8.00 -19.92 0.44
C ILE A 79 -6.65 -19.85 1.14
N SER A 80 -5.68 -19.11 0.58
CA SER A 80 -4.33 -18.97 1.13
C SER A 80 -4.25 -18.04 2.33
N ILE A 81 -5.27 -17.20 2.60
CA ILE A 81 -5.26 -16.25 3.75
C ILE A 81 -5.06 -17.00 5.05
N TRP A 82 -5.84 -18.06 5.28
CA TRP A 82 -5.78 -18.80 6.54
C TRP A 82 -4.42 -19.50 6.76
N PRO A 83 -3.90 -20.31 5.83
CA PRO A 83 -2.58 -20.91 6.00
C PRO A 83 -1.46 -19.86 6.04
N ALA A 84 -1.57 -18.75 5.29
CA ALA A 84 -0.59 -17.67 5.36
C ALA A 84 -0.57 -17.04 6.76
N TRP A 85 -1.74 -16.80 7.36
CA TRP A 85 -1.84 -16.28 8.71
C TRP A 85 -1.21 -17.19 9.76
N VAL A 86 -1.41 -18.51 9.64
CA VAL A 86 -0.93 -19.47 10.64
C VAL A 86 0.56 -19.79 10.46
N PHE A 87 1.01 -20.06 9.24
CA PHE A 87 2.32 -20.67 8.98
C PHE A 87 3.36 -19.70 8.39
N VAL A 88 2.92 -18.61 7.75
CA VAL A 88 3.84 -17.73 7.00
C VAL A 88 4.09 -16.42 7.71
N LEU A 89 3.05 -15.79 8.28
CA LEU A 89 3.20 -14.49 8.91
C LEU A 89 3.93 -14.60 10.26
N LYS A 90 4.95 -13.77 10.42
CA LYS A 90 5.66 -13.58 11.70
C LYS A 90 4.81 -12.77 12.68
N ASP A 91 5.07 -12.92 13.97
CA ASP A 91 4.24 -12.28 15.01
C ASP A 91 4.18 -10.75 14.86
N TYR A 92 5.28 -10.09 14.52
CA TYR A 92 5.28 -8.63 14.27
C TYR A 92 4.39 -8.22 13.09
N GLN A 93 4.25 -9.09 12.07
CA GLN A 93 3.37 -8.84 10.91
C GLN A 93 1.91 -9.01 11.28
N LYS A 94 1.60 -10.04 12.07
CA LYS A 94 0.25 -10.25 12.62
C LYS A 94 -0.14 -9.06 13.49
N GLN A 95 0.78 -8.61 14.35
CA GLN A 95 0.53 -7.46 15.22
C GLN A 95 0.25 -6.18 14.43
N ARG A 96 0.99 -5.90 13.34
CA ARG A 96 0.70 -4.76 12.46
C ARG A 96 -0.70 -4.83 11.85
N VAL A 97 -1.13 -6.00 11.40
CA VAL A 97 -2.48 -6.19 10.86
C VAL A 97 -3.53 -5.98 11.95
N LEU A 98 -3.34 -6.53 13.14
CA LEU A 98 -4.26 -6.34 14.26
C LEU A 98 -4.31 -4.88 14.73
N THR A 99 -3.17 -4.20 14.81
CA THR A 99 -3.10 -2.78 15.17
C THR A 99 -3.79 -1.88 14.14
N LEU A 100 -3.82 -2.27 12.87
CA LEU A 100 -4.58 -1.54 11.84
C LEU A 100 -6.09 -1.52 12.15
N PHE A 101 -6.63 -2.64 12.65
CA PHE A 101 -8.04 -2.73 13.02
C PHE A 101 -8.35 -2.19 14.42
N ASN A 102 -7.39 -2.31 15.33
CA ASN A 102 -7.53 -1.81 16.71
C ASN A 102 -6.24 -1.09 17.14
N PRO A 103 -6.05 0.19 16.77
CA PRO A 103 -4.87 0.96 17.14
C PRO A 103 -4.71 1.16 18.65
N GLU A 104 -5.80 1.11 19.38
CA GLU A 104 -5.79 1.30 20.84
C GLU A 104 -5.14 0.15 21.61
N SER A 105 -5.02 -1.02 21.00
CA SER A 105 -4.34 -2.17 21.60
C SER A 105 -2.82 -1.98 21.72
N ASP A 106 -2.24 -1.08 20.93
CA ASP A 106 -0.80 -0.79 20.91
C ASP A 106 -0.54 0.74 20.94
N ARG A 107 -1.01 1.40 21.98
CA ARG A 107 -0.94 2.86 22.12
C ARG A 107 0.46 3.44 22.18
N LEU A 108 1.46 2.65 22.54
CA LEU A 108 2.85 3.11 22.69
C LEU A 108 3.75 2.67 21.53
N GLY A 109 3.23 1.87 20.59
CA GLY A 109 3.95 1.37 19.43
C GLY A 109 3.36 1.84 18.11
N ALA A 110 3.12 0.91 17.18
CA ALA A 110 2.59 1.21 15.85
C ALA A 110 1.22 1.92 15.87
N GLY A 111 0.39 1.67 16.89
CA GLY A 111 -0.90 2.34 17.07
C GLY A 111 -0.78 3.82 17.40
N TRP A 112 0.33 4.26 18.03
CA TRP A 112 0.54 5.67 18.35
C TRP A 112 0.45 6.56 17.11
N ASN A 113 1.18 6.23 16.06
CA ASN A 113 1.19 7.00 14.82
C ASN A 113 -0.20 7.10 14.18
N ILE A 114 -0.98 6.02 14.21
CA ILE A 114 -2.35 6.00 13.68
C ILE A 114 -3.27 6.90 14.54
N ILE A 115 -3.14 6.86 15.86
CA ILE A 115 -3.93 7.70 16.76
C ILE A 115 -3.57 9.17 16.56
N GLN A 116 -2.28 9.50 16.52
CA GLN A 116 -1.83 10.88 16.33
C GLN A 116 -2.19 11.43 14.95
N SER A 117 -2.09 10.61 13.89
CA SER A 117 -2.54 11.03 12.56
C SER A 117 -4.04 11.32 12.49
N LYS A 118 -4.87 10.50 13.17
CA LYS A 118 -6.31 10.77 13.29
C LYS A 118 -6.58 12.05 14.08
N THR A 119 -5.83 12.30 15.14
CA THR A 119 -5.93 13.52 15.94
C THR A 119 -5.54 14.74 15.12
N ALA A 120 -4.44 14.67 14.36
CA ALA A 120 -4.00 15.74 13.46
C ALA A 120 -5.07 16.08 12.42
N ILE A 121 -5.58 15.07 11.71
CA ILE A 121 -6.66 15.26 10.72
C ILE A 121 -7.92 15.87 11.37
N GLY A 122 -8.29 15.39 12.56
CA GLY A 122 -9.46 15.88 13.28
C GLY A 122 -9.31 17.32 13.78
N SER A 123 -8.10 17.70 14.23
CA SER A 123 -7.82 19.05 14.73
C SER A 123 -7.83 20.12 13.62
N GLY A 124 -7.47 19.75 12.38
CA GLY A 124 -7.48 20.68 11.25
C GLY A 124 -8.87 21.14 10.83
N GLY A 125 -9.92 20.38 11.11
CA GLY A 125 -11.28 20.74 10.77
C GLY A 125 -11.47 21.10 9.29
N TRP A 126 -12.26 22.13 9.02
CA TRP A 126 -12.56 22.57 7.65
C TRP A 126 -11.48 23.45 7.04
N GLU A 127 -10.93 24.39 7.82
CA GLU A 127 -10.02 25.45 7.35
C GLU A 127 -8.54 25.20 7.68
N GLY A 128 -8.26 24.29 8.60
CA GLY A 128 -6.92 24.04 9.13
C GLY A 128 -6.53 24.97 10.28
N LEU A 129 -5.46 24.62 10.97
CA LEU A 129 -4.90 25.45 12.05
C LEU A 129 -4.01 26.58 11.50
N GLY A 130 -3.61 26.51 10.26
CA GLY A 130 -2.68 27.43 9.60
C GLY A 130 -1.31 26.80 9.34
N TRP A 131 -0.60 27.35 8.35
CA TRP A 131 0.73 26.91 7.96
C TRP A 131 1.68 26.97 9.18
N THR A 132 2.38 25.89 9.46
CA THR A 132 3.31 25.72 10.60
C THR A 132 2.67 25.87 11.99
N GLN A 133 1.34 25.85 12.11
CA GLN A 133 0.64 25.95 13.39
C GLN A 133 0.05 24.62 13.87
N GLY A 134 0.28 23.53 13.14
CA GLY A 134 -0.15 22.20 13.52
C GLY A 134 0.63 21.69 14.75
N SER A 135 -0.07 21.40 15.83
CA SER A 135 0.57 20.96 17.07
C SER A 135 1.17 19.55 16.97
N GLN A 136 0.52 18.66 16.22
CA GLN A 136 0.96 17.27 16.08
C GLN A 136 2.25 17.17 15.24
N ALA A 137 2.36 18.01 14.19
CA ALA A 137 3.53 18.06 13.34
C ALA A 137 4.70 18.82 13.99
N GLN A 138 4.44 19.96 14.65
CA GLN A 138 5.49 20.84 15.18
C GLN A 138 6.10 20.34 16.51
N LEU A 139 5.33 19.59 17.29
CA LEU A 139 5.79 19.05 18.58
C LEU A 139 6.32 17.59 18.47
N ASP A 140 6.58 17.12 17.25
CA ASP A 140 7.08 15.77 16.96
C ASP A 140 6.23 14.63 17.57
N PHE A 141 4.92 14.88 17.79
CA PHE A 141 4.00 13.83 18.21
C PHE A 141 3.71 12.83 17.09
N LEU A 142 3.97 13.22 15.83
CA LEU A 142 3.82 12.39 14.64
C LEU A 142 5.22 12.12 14.05
N PRO A 143 5.91 11.06 14.47
CA PRO A 143 7.18 10.65 13.93
C PRO A 143 7.13 10.48 12.45
N GLU A 144 7.55 10.39 11.50
CA GLU A 144 7.31 10.15 10.06
C GLU A 144 6.28 11.11 9.43
N GLY A 145 6.06 12.29 10.02
CA GLY A 145 5.14 13.32 9.49
C GLY A 145 5.53 13.81 8.09
N HIS A 146 6.82 13.76 7.74
CA HIS A 146 7.34 14.18 6.43
C HIS A 146 7.30 13.08 5.36
N THR A 147 6.97 11.85 5.71
CA THR A 147 6.98 10.69 4.82
C THR A 147 5.61 10.00 4.81
N ASP A 148 5.36 9.12 5.75
CA ASP A 148 4.19 8.24 5.74
C ASP A 148 2.89 8.96 6.14
N PHE A 149 2.99 10.04 6.92
CA PHE A 149 1.84 10.78 7.45
C PHE A 149 1.74 12.23 6.93
N ILE A 150 2.36 12.53 5.79
CA ILE A 150 2.34 13.88 5.20
C ILE A 150 0.91 14.41 4.96
N ILE A 151 -0.05 13.52 4.64
CA ILE A 151 -1.45 13.90 4.45
C ILE A 151 -2.08 14.33 5.79
N ALA A 152 -1.68 13.72 6.91
CA ALA A 152 -2.18 14.12 8.23
C ALA A 152 -1.68 15.51 8.60
N VAL A 153 -0.42 15.83 8.32
CA VAL A 153 0.15 17.17 8.50
C VAL A 153 -0.57 18.19 7.62
N LEU A 154 -0.76 17.89 6.35
CA LEU A 154 -1.47 18.75 5.42
C LEU A 154 -2.92 19.00 5.86
N ALA A 155 -3.59 17.96 6.37
CA ALA A 155 -4.95 18.09 6.88
C ALA A 155 -5.02 18.91 8.18
N GLU A 156 -4.01 18.83 9.04
CA GLU A 156 -3.90 19.64 10.24
C GLU A 156 -3.72 21.14 9.91
N GLU A 157 -2.80 21.44 8.98
CA GLU A 157 -2.45 22.82 8.64
C GLU A 157 -3.46 23.50 7.72
N PHE A 158 -3.97 22.81 6.70
CA PHE A 158 -4.86 23.37 5.66
C PHE A 158 -6.31 22.87 5.75
N GLY A 159 -6.60 22.00 6.70
CA GLY A 159 -7.92 21.44 6.90
C GLY A 159 -8.43 20.58 5.74
N PHE A 160 -9.71 20.31 5.76
CA PHE A 160 -10.37 19.53 4.72
C PHE A 160 -10.28 20.19 3.33
N ARG A 161 -10.24 21.52 3.26
CA ARG A 161 -10.04 22.26 2.01
C ARG A 161 -8.70 21.92 1.35
N GLY A 162 -7.61 21.84 2.12
CA GLY A 162 -6.29 21.46 1.62
C GLY A 162 -6.27 20.03 1.08
N VAL A 163 -6.94 19.11 1.78
CA VAL A 163 -7.07 17.71 1.34
C VAL A 163 -7.87 17.62 0.04
N LEU A 164 -8.99 18.36 -0.10
CA LEU A 164 -9.77 18.41 -1.33
C LEU A 164 -8.96 18.95 -2.52
N LEU A 165 -8.16 19.99 -2.28
CA LEU A 165 -7.28 20.56 -3.30
C LEU A 165 -6.23 19.52 -3.76
N LEU A 166 -5.61 18.81 -2.82
CA LEU A 166 -4.67 17.74 -3.14
C LEU A 166 -5.34 16.62 -3.97
N LEU A 167 -6.53 16.16 -3.56
CA LEU A 167 -7.28 15.16 -4.28
C LEU A 167 -7.70 15.63 -5.68
N SER A 168 -8.05 16.89 -5.84
CA SER A 168 -8.33 17.49 -7.15
C SER A 168 -7.10 17.45 -8.07
N LEU A 169 -5.91 17.77 -7.54
CA LEU A 169 -4.66 17.71 -8.32
C LEU A 169 -4.30 16.29 -8.76
N ILE A 170 -4.66 15.27 -7.99
CA ILE A 170 -4.44 13.86 -8.36
C ILE A 170 -5.32 13.45 -9.55
N HIS A 171 -6.47 14.11 -9.76
CA HIS A 171 -7.43 13.77 -10.82
C HIS A 171 -7.21 14.57 -12.14
N ILE A 172 -6.30 15.52 -12.16
CA ILE A 172 -5.90 16.28 -13.35
C ILE A 172 -4.78 15.55 -14.09
#